data_f4cdf086bbe56d67cb4321846588fd5f
#
_entry.id   f4cdf086bbe56d67cb4321846588fd5f
#
_cell.length_a   1.000
_cell.length_b   1.000
_cell.length_c   1.000
_cell.angle_alpha   90.00
_cell.angle_beta   90.00
_cell.angle_gamma   90.00
#
_symmetry.space_group_name_H-M   'P 1'
#
loop_
_entity.id
_entity.type
_entity.pdbx_description
1 polymer ?
#
loop_
_entity_poly.entity_id
_entity_poly.type
_entity_poly.pdbx_seq_one_letter_code
_entity_poly.pdbx_strand_id
1 'polypeptide(L)'
;MADLYADIVLPEFTITPEQATSDWKSLLLQTVGFAYWGMVIVLAIRFFIQLAGIIRLAFRCRKAKIGNTNVHLLRQASGPFSFFHWIFIHPTSHTEDELSEILTHEQTHANQWHSIDVLVSEIVCIFCWFNPFAWLMKREIRTNLEYLADNRVLETGHDSKAYQYHLLGLSHHKLSLIHISEPTR
;
A
#
# COMPACT_ATOMS: atom_id res chain seq x y z
N MET A 1 39.76 -71.46 -30.77
CA MET A 1 39.32 -70.87 -29.50
C MET A 1 39.58 -69.34 -29.49
N ALA A 2 39.37 -68.66 -30.63
CA ALA A 2 39.67 -67.23 -30.78
C ALA A 2 38.45 -66.40 -31.24
N ASP A 3 37.29 -67.01 -31.48
CA ASP A 3 36.14 -66.32 -32.09
C ASP A 3 34.98 -65.99 -31.09
N LEU A 4 35.24 -66.02 -29.79
CA LEU A 4 34.15 -65.85 -28.80
C LEU A 4 34.11 -64.43 -28.20
N TYR A 5 34.93 -63.48 -28.67
CA TYR A 5 34.97 -62.11 -28.09
C TYR A 5 34.63 -60.98 -29.07
N ALA A 6 34.14 -61.31 -30.27
CA ALA A 6 33.96 -60.32 -31.36
C ALA A 6 32.65 -59.51 -31.29
N ASP A 7 31.68 -59.81 -30.42
CA ASP A 7 30.36 -59.20 -30.44
C ASP A 7 29.90 -58.51 -29.15
N ILE A 8 30.83 -58.03 -28.31
CA ILE A 8 30.45 -57.11 -27.23
C ILE A 8 30.58 -55.69 -27.78
N VAL A 9 29.58 -55.21 -28.52
CA VAL A 9 29.43 -53.81 -28.84
C VAL A 9 28.89 -53.11 -27.60
N LEU A 10 29.81 -52.46 -26.88
CA LEU A 10 29.45 -51.56 -25.78
C LEU A 10 28.65 -50.39 -26.39
N PRO A 11 27.46 -50.03 -25.87
CA PRO A 11 26.77 -48.86 -26.36
C PRO A 11 27.66 -47.65 -26.14
N GLU A 12 27.95 -46.92 -27.20
CA GLU A 12 28.70 -45.68 -27.18
C GLU A 12 27.87 -44.61 -26.45
N PHE A 13 28.23 -44.37 -25.20
CA PHE A 13 27.63 -43.33 -24.39
C PHE A 13 28.18 -41.99 -24.87
N THR A 14 27.57 -41.43 -25.92
CA THR A 14 27.86 -40.04 -26.36
C THR A 14 27.17 -39.08 -25.39
N ILE A 15 27.92 -38.57 -24.43
CA ILE A 15 27.51 -37.45 -23.60
C ILE A 15 27.57 -36.19 -24.48
N THR A 16 26.44 -35.82 -25.05
CA THR A 16 26.36 -34.57 -25.81
C THR A 16 26.37 -33.40 -24.80
N PRO A 17 27.31 -32.43 -24.93
CA PRO A 17 27.43 -31.28 -24.05
C PRO A 17 26.15 -30.40 -24.00
N GLU A 18 25.28 -30.52 -24.98
CA GLU A 18 24.06 -29.76 -25.13
C GLU A 18 22.96 -30.13 -24.09
N GLN A 19 22.96 -31.39 -23.60
CA GLN A 19 22.00 -31.80 -22.55
C GLN A 19 22.37 -31.25 -21.17
N ALA A 20 23.65 -31.12 -20.87
CA ALA A 20 24.11 -30.59 -19.57
C ALA A 20 23.91 -29.06 -19.46
N THR A 21 23.91 -28.33 -20.57
CA THR A 21 23.69 -26.85 -20.57
C THR A 21 22.20 -26.48 -20.52
N SER A 22 21.30 -27.38 -20.93
CA SER A 22 19.87 -27.18 -20.87
C SER A 22 19.33 -27.24 -19.42
N ASP A 23 19.88 -28.12 -18.59
CA ASP A 23 19.36 -28.39 -17.25
C ASP A 23 19.57 -27.23 -16.27
N TRP A 24 20.74 -26.57 -16.30
CA TRP A 24 20.97 -25.44 -15.39
C TRP A 24 20.14 -24.19 -15.73
N LYS A 25 19.85 -23.95 -17.04
CA LYS A 25 18.97 -22.86 -17.47
C LYS A 25 17.54 -23.08 -17.03
N SER A 26 17.02 -24.30 -17.17
CA SER A 26 15.69 -24.68 -16.72
C SER A 26 15.57 -24.56 -15.19
N LEU A 27 16.58 -25.01 -14.47
CA LEU A 27 16.65 -24.91 -13.01
C LEU A 27 16.67 -23.43 -12.55
N LEU A 28 17.47 -22.60 -13.22
CA LEU A 28 17.56 -21.17 -12.93
C LEU A 28 16.23 -20.45 -13.18
N LEU A 29 15.57 -20.71 -14.30
CA LEU A 29 14.25 -20.15 -14.62
C LEU A 29 13.19 -20.58 -13.60
N GLN A 30 13.19 -21.83 -13.19
CA GLN A 30 12.28 -22.32 -12.14
C GLN A 30 12.54 -21.62 -10.80
N THR A 31 13.82 -21.50 -10.40
CA THR A 31 14.21 -20.85 -9.13
C THR A 31 13.78 -19.37 -9.11
N VAL A 32 14.03 -18.63 -10.21
CA VAL A 32 13.60 -17.24 -10.35
C VAL A 32 12.06 -17.14 -10.31
N GLY A 33 11.37 -18.07 -11.00
CA GLY A 33 9.90 -18.14 -10.97
C GLY A 33 9.35 -18.38 -9.56
N PHE A 34 9.91 -19.31 -8.81
CA PHE A 34 9.51 -19.55 -7.41
C PHE A 34 9.80 -18.35 -6.51
N ALA A 35 10.96 -17.70 -6.66
CA ALA A 35 11.31 -16.51 -5.91
C ALA A 35 10.35 -15.35 -6.21
N TYR A 36 9.99 -15.14 -7.48
CA TYR A 36 9.03 -14.12 -7.88
C TYR A 36 7.65 -14.35 -7.24
N TRP A 37 7.09 -15.56 -7.41
CA TRP A 37 5.78 -15.87 -6.84
C TRP A 37 5.78 -15.91 -5.32
N GLY A 38 6.88 -16.35 -4.70
CA GLY A 38 7.06 -16.29 -3.25
C GLY A 38 6.94 -14.85 -2.73
N MET A 39 7.61 -13.89 -3.38
CA MET A 39 7.51 -12.48 -3.00
C MET A 39 6.11 -11.91 -3.25
N VAL A 40 5.46 -12.23 -4.37
CA VAL A 40 4.08 -11.84 -4.66
C VAL A 40 3.13 -12.31 -3.56
N ILE A 41 3.26 -13.57 -3.13
CA ILE A 41 2.42 -14.14 -2.05
C ILE A 41 2.65 -13.40 -0.73
N VAL A 42 3.90 -13.13 -0.35
CA VAL A 42 4.23 -12.39 0.88
C VAL A 42 3.61 -10.99 0.86
N LEU A 43 3.75 -10.26 -0.24
CA LEU A 43 3.18 -8.92 -0.39
C LEU A 43 1.65 -8.95 -0.41
N ALA A 44 1.05 -9.95 -1.06
CA ALA A 44 -0.40 -10.14 -1.06
C ALA A 44 -0.94 -10.44 0.35
N ILE A 45 -0.30 -11.31 1.11
CA ILE A 45 -0.67 -11.60 2.50
C ILE A 45 -0.60 -10.32 3.34
N ARG A 46 0.50 -9.55 3.23
CA ARG A 46 0.65 -8.27 3.92
C ARG A 46 -0.49 -7.30 3.56
N PHE A 47 -0.83 -7.19 2.29
CA PHE A 47 -1.93 -6.35 1.79
C PHE A 47 -3.27 -6.75 2.41
N PHE A 48 -3.60 -8.05 2.40
CA PHE A 48 -4.85 -8.54 2.99
C PHE A 48 -4.92 -8.36 4.50
N ILE A 49 -3.79 -8.51 5.22
CA ILE A 49 -3.72 -8.22 6.66
C ILE A 49 -4.03 -6.73 6.93
N GLN A 50 -3.45 -5.81 6.14
CA GLN A 50 -3.70 -4.37 6.26
C GLN A 50 -5.16 -4.03 5.96
N LEU A 51 -5.72 -4.58 4.88
CA LEU A 51 -7.11 -4.39 4.50
C LEU A 51 -8.07 -4.92 5.58
N ALA A 52 -7.83 -6.13 6.09
CA ALA A 52 -8.60 -6.70 7.19
C ALA A 52 -8.49 -5.86 8.47
N GLY A 53 -7.34 -5.24 8.71
CA GLY A 53 -7.14 -4.29 9.83
C GLY A 53 -8.07 -3.08 9.73
N ILE A 54 -8.15 -2.45 8.55
CA ILE A 54 -9.05 -1.30 8.30
C ILE A 54 -10.52 -1.72 8.44
N ILE A 55 -10.90 -2.85 7.88
CA ILE A 55 -12.26 -3.38 7.97
C ILE A 55 -12.64 -3.66 9.43
N ARG A 56 -11.76 -4.33 10.20
CA ARG A 56 -11.97 -4.56 11.64
C ARG A 56 -12.12 -3.24 12.42
N LEU A 57 -11.31 -2.24 12.08
CA LEU A 57 -11.38 -0.92 12.70
C LEU A 57 -12.75 -0.28 12.45
N ALA A 58 -13.26 -0.35 11.21
CA ALA A 58 -14.57 0.20 10.84
C ALA A 58 -15.71 -0.44 11.64
N PHE A 59 -15.67 -1.78 11.86
CA PHE A 59 -16.67 -2.47 12.66
C PHE A 59 -16.52 -2.24 14.16
N ARG A 60 -15.31 -1.94 14.65
CA ARG A 60 -15.02 -1.76 16.08
C ARG A 60 -15.21 -0.32 16.55
N CYS A 61 -15.11 0.67 15.67
CA CYS A 61 -15.28 2.07 16.00
C CYS A 61 -16.74 2.40 16.27
N ARG A 62 -16.96 3.31 17.23
CA ARG A 62 -18.28 3.86 17.51
C ARG A 62 -18.69 4.79 16.38
N LYS A 63 -19.88 4.60 15.84
CA LYS A 63 -20.44 5.50 14.83
C LYS A 63 -21.03 6.73 15.52
N ALA A 64 -20.78 7.89 14.97
CA ALA A 64 -21.37 9.16 15.36
C ALA A 64 -21.80 9.93 14.09
N LYS A 65 -22.66 10.90 14.28
CA LYS A 65 -23.07 11.82 13.20
C LYS A 65 -22.57 13.21 13.56
N ILE A 66 -21.75 13.80 12.68
CA ILE A 66 -21.27 15.16 12.80
C ILE A 66 -21.87 15.96 11.63
N GLY A 67 -22.74 16.94 11.96
CA GLY A 67 -23.54 17.61 10.94
C GLY A 67 -24.40 16.61 10.15
N ASN A 68 -24.15 16.49 8.86
CA ASN A 68 -24.85 15.53 7.99
C ASN A 68 -24.03 14.27 7.64
N THR A 69 -22.82 14.13 8.19
CA THR A 69 -21.87 13.07 7.85
C THR A 69 -21.79 12.01 8.92
N ASN A 70 -21.84 10.74 8.52
CA ASN A 70 -21.59 9.59 9.40
C ASN A 70 -20.08 9.38 9.52
N VAL A 71 -19.57 9.40 10.76
CA VAL A 71 -18.15 9.24 11.06
C VAL A 71 -17.92 8.10 12.04
N HIS A 72 -16.73 7.51 11.97
CA HIS A 72 -16.26 6.49 12.88
C HIS A 72 -15.28 7.14 13.88
N LEU A 73 -15.62 7.11 15.16
CA LEU A 73 -14.80 7.73 16.21
C LEU A 73 -13.63 6.83 16.59
N LEU A 74 -12.42 7.33 16.40
CA LEU A 74 -11.18 6.68 16.81
C LEU A 74 -10.98 6.86 18.33
N ARG A 75 -10.47 5.82 19.00
CA ARG A 75 -10.10 5.85 20.42
C ARG A 75 -8.72 6.41 20.67
N GLN A 76 -7.82 6.24 19.72
CA GLN A 76 -6.45 6.77 19.78
C GLN A 76 -6.36 8.08 19.00
N ALA A 77 -5.55 9.01 19.50
CA ALA A 77 -5.20 10.23 18.78
C ALA A 77 -4.42 9.87 17.51
N SER A 78 -5.14 9.74 16.42
CA SER A 78 -4.62 9.46 15.07
C SER A 78 -5.17 10.54 14.15
N GLY A 79 -4.42 10.92 13.12
CA GLY A 79 -4.92 11.83 12.11
C GLY A 79 -6.20 11.30 11.46
N PRO A 80 -7.07 12.20 10.97
CA PRO A 80 -8.24 11.82 10.22
C PRO A 80 -7.85 11.04 8.97
N PHE A 81 -8.69 10.13 8.52
CA PHE A 81 -8.54 9.43 7.24
C PHE A 81 -9.87 8.84 6.80
N SER A 82 -10.00 8.61 5.50
CA SER A 82 -11.16 7.93 4.93
C SER A 82 -10.77 6.66 4.18
N PHE A 83 -11.70 5.69 4.15
CA PHE A 83 -11.58 4.48 3.36
C PHE A 83 -12.95 4.09 2.80
N PHE A 84 -13.11 4.10 1.49
CA PHE A 84 -14.39 4.08 0.80
C PHE A 84 -15.33 5.16 1.37
N HIS A 85 -16.46 4.75 1.96
CA HIS A 85 -17.44 5.64 2.56
C HIS A 85 -17.26 5.81 4.08
N TRP A 86 -16.23 5.23 4.68
CA TRP A 86 -15.96 5.33 6.11
C TRP A 86 -14.97 6.46 6.37
N ILE A 87 -15.40 7.43 7.14
CA ILE A 87 -14.56 8.56 7.59
C ILE A 87 -14.23 8.33 9.05
N PHE A 88 -12.95 8.34 9.39
CA PHE A 88 -12.42 8.09 10.72
C PHE A 88 -11.85 9.37 11.29
N ILE A 89 -12.34 9.80 12.47
CA ILE A 89 -11.92 11.03 13.14
C ILE A 89 -11.76 10.79 14.64
N HIS A 90 -10.80 11.47 15.25
CA HIS A 90 -10.67 11.52 16.70
C HIS A 90 -11.46 12.72 17.26
N PRO A 91 -12.38 12.53 18.24
CA PRO A 91 -13.39 13.52 18.59
C PRO A 91 -12.88 14.77 19.30
N THR A 92 -11.68 14.75 19.91
CA THR A 92 -11.21 15.81 20.83
C THR A 92 -10.03 16.60 20.30
N SER A 93 -9.66 16.46 19.04
CA SER A 93 -8.40 17.01 18.51
C SER A 93 -8.56 18.28 17.68
N HIS A 94 -9.81 18.74 17.43
CA HIS A 94 -10.05 19.77 16.43
C HIS A 94 -11.11 20.79 16.89
N THR A 95 -10.92 22.05 16.49
CA THR A 95 -11.93 23.10 16.60
C THR A 95 -13.09 22.84 15.62
N GLU A 96 -14.22 23.54 15.76
CA GLU A 96 -15.37 23.35 14.86
C GLU A 96 -15.05 23.72 13.41
N ASP A 97 -14.26 24.78 13.20
CA ASP A 97 -13.84 25.23 11.87
C ASP A 97 -12.88 24.21 11.23
N GLU A 98 -11.85 23.76 11.96
CA GLU A 98 -10.93 22.70 11.52
C GLU A 98 -11.68 21.40 11.19
N LEU A 99 -12.69 21.06 11.99
CA LEU A 99 -13.49 19.86 11.78
C LEU A 99 -14.28 19.92 10.48
N SER A 100 -14.81 21.12 10.13
CA SER A 100 -15.51 21.34 8.86
C SER A 100 -14.59 21.14 7.65
N GLU A 101 -13.39 21.69 7.71
CA GLU A 101 -12.36 21.55 6.66
C GLU A 101 -11.95 20.08 6.49
N ILE A 102 -11.62 19.41 7.61
CA ILE A 102 -11.27 18.00 7.63
C ILE A 102 -12.38 17.13 7.04
N LEU A 103 -13.64 17.38 7.45
CA LEU A 103 -14.77 16.62 6.93
C LEU A 103 -14.93 16.81 5.42
N THR A 104 -14.76 18.04 4.90
CA THR A 104 -14.83 18.32 3.46
C THR A 104 -13.74 17.58 2.70
N HIS A 105 -12.52 17.56 3.22
CA HIS A 105 -11.38 16.83 2.67
C HIS A 105 -11.66 15.31 2.61
N GLU A 106 -12.03 14.72 3.74
CA GLU A 106 -12.29 13.28 3.83
C GLU A 106 -13.53 12.83 3.04
N GLN A 107 -14.56 13.69 2.97
CA GLN A 107 -15.73 13.45 2.12
C GLN A 107 -15.35 13.43 0.63
N THR A 108 -14.41 14.27 0.21
CA THR A 108 -13.92 14.27 -1.17
C THR A 108 -13.29 12.93 -1.52
N HIS A 109 -12.42 12.40 -0.67
CA HIS A 109 -11.85 11.07 -0.87
C HIS A 109 -12.94 9.99 -0.94
N ALA A 110 -13.92 10.05 -0.05
CA ALA A 110 -15.01 9.08 -0.01
C ALA A 110 -15.92 9.16 -1.26
N ASN A 111 -16.29 10.37 -1.68
CA ASN A 111 -17.22 10.60 -2.80
C ASN A 111 -16.58 10.30 -4.16
N GLN A 112 -15.29 10.58 -4.32
CA GLN A 112 -14.53 10.33 -5.56
C GLN A 112 -13.92 8.94 -5.63
N TRP A 113 -14.21 8.09 -4.64
CA TRP A 113 -13.72 6.69 -4.60
C TRP A 113 -12.20 6.55 -4.65
N HIS A 114 -11.45 7.52 -4.13
CA HIS A 114 -9.98 7.54 -4.12
C HIS A 114 -9.37 6.26 -3.53
N SER A 115 -10.10 5.56 -2.66
CA SER A 115 -9.68 4.26 -2.12
C SER A 115 -9.45 3.21 -3.21
N ILE A 116 -10.18 3.28 -4.33
CA ILE A 116 -9.99 2.34 -5.47
C ILE A 116 -8.64 2.59 -6.12
N ASP A 117 -8.29 3.86 -6.38
CA ASP A 117 -7.02 4.21 -7.02
C ASP A 117 -5.83 3.74 -6.16
N VAL A 118 -5.95 3.93 -4.83
CA VAL A 118 -4.94 3.43 -3.89
C VAL A 118 -4.86 1.91 -3.91
N LEU A 119 -5.98 1.18 -3.89
CA LEU A 119 -6.00 -0.29 -3.92
C LEU A 119 -5.43 -0.84 -5.23
N VAL A 120 -5.80 -0.24 -6.38
CA VAL A 120 -5.26 -0.63 -7.70
C VAL A 120 -3.75 -0.40 -7.74
N SER A 121 -3.27 0.74 -7.25
CA SER A 121 -1.83 1.02 -7.20
C SER A 121 -1.06 0.03 -6.30
N GLU A 122 -1.66 -0.42 -5.18
CA GLU A 122 -1.09 -1.47 -4.33
C GLU A 122 -1.00 -2.81 -5.07
N ILE A 123 -2.06 -3.21 -5.79
CA ILE A 123 -2.08 -4.45 -6.58
C ILE A 123 -1.00 -4.41 -7.66
N VAL A 124 -0.86 -3.29 -8.38
CA VAL A 124 0.21 -3.11 -9.37
C VAL A 124 1.60 -3.26 -8.72
N CYS A 125 1.82 -2.66 -7.55
CA CYS A 125 3.08 -2.80 -6.82
C CYS A 125 3.35 -4.23 -6.33
N ILE A 126 2.33 -5.02 -6.03
CA ILE A 126 2.48 -6.43 -5.65
C ILE A 126 3.01 -7.25 -6.84
N PHE A 127 2.43 -7.09 -8.03
CA PHE A 127 2.88 -7.82 -9.21
C PHE A 127 4.18 -7.27 -9.81
N CYS A 128 4.38 -5.96 -9.75
CA CYS A 128 5.56 -5.28 -10.26
C CYS A 128 6.53 -4.88 -9.14
N TRP A 129 6.65 -5.71 -8.09
CA TRP A 129 7.42 -5.38 -6.89
C TRP A 129 8.89 -5.04 -7.15
N PHE A 130 9.49 -5.63 -8.18
CA PHE A 130 10.87 -5.42 -8.62
C PHE A 130 11.06 -4.13 -9.44
N ASN A 131 9.95 -3.49 -9.88
CA ASN A 131 10.01 -2.30 -10.72
C ASN A 131 9.89 -1.02 -9.86
N PRO A 132 10.94 -0.19 -9.74
CA PRO A 132 10.91 1.03 -8.95
C PRO A 132 9.90 2.05 -9.48
N PHE A 133 9.60 2.05 -10.78
CA PHE A 133 8.61 2.96 -11.37
C PHE A 133 7.18 2.67 -10.88
N ALA A 134 6.84 1.43 -10.56
CA ALA A 134 5.55 1.11 -9.98
C ALA A 134 5.36 1.77 -8.60
N TRP A 135 6.42 1.81 -7.79
CA TRP A 135 6.41 2.48 -6.48
C TRP A 135 6.36 4.00 -6.59
N LEU A 136 7.08 4.58 -7.57
CA LEU A 136 7.00 6.02 -7.87
C LEU A 136 5.60 6.40 -8.34
N MET A 137 5.01 5.65 -9.27
CA MET A 137 3.65 5.85 -9.75
C MET A 137 2.63 5.81 -8.59
N LYS A 138 2.73 4.84 -7.69
CA LYS A 138 1.87 4.77 -6.51
C LYS A 138 2.00 6.01 -5.62
N ARG A 139 3.22 6.53 -5.44
CA ARG A 139 3.47 7.75 -4.68
C ARG A 139 2.81 8.95 -5.35
N GLU A 140 3.00 9.10 -6.66
CA GLU A 140 2.42 10.21 -7.43
C GLU A 140 0.88 10.16 -7.45
N ILE A 141 0.28 8.97 -7.58
CA ILE A 141 -1.17 8.80 -7.45
C ILE A 141 -1.64 9.35 -6.11
N ARG A 142 -1.04 8.93 -5.00
CA ARG A 142 -1.42 9.43 -3.66
C ARG A 142 -1.28 10.94 -3.55
N THR A 143 -0.17 11.50 -4.01
CA THR A 143 0.06 12.95 -4.00
C THR A 143 -1.00 13.70 -4.82
N ASN A 144 -1.38 13.17 -5.99
CA ASN A 144 -2.43 13.77 -6.81
C ASN A 144 -3.81 13.71 -6.15
N LEU A 145 -4.15 12.61 -5.47
CA LEU A 145 -5.40 12.48 -4.72
C LEU A 145 -5.48 13.49 -3.57
N GLU A 146 -4.36 13.75 -2.87
CA GLU A 146 -4.30 14.80 -1.84
C GLU A 146 -4.55 16.19 -2.44
N TYR A 147 -3.92 16.52 -3.57
CA TYR A 147 -4.18 17.80 -4.26
C TYR A 147 -5.64 17.99 -4.68
N LEU A 148 -6.30 16.93 -5.13
CA LEU A 148 -7.71 16.97 -5.50
C LEU A 148 -8.59 17.23 -4.29
N ALA A 149 -8.31 16.60 -3.15
CA ALA A 149 -9.06 16.80 -1.92
C ALA A 149 -8.84 18.20 -1.33
N ASP A 150 -7.59 18.69 -1.30
CA ASP A 150 -7.23 20.02 -0.85
C ASP A 150 -7.89 21.11 -1.72
N ASN A 151 -7.84 20.94 -3.04
CA ASN A 151 -8.50 21.88 -3.96
C ASN A 151 -10.00 21.99 -3.69
N ARG A 152 -10.65 20.88 -3.37
CA ARG A 152 -12.08 20.88 -3.04
C ARG A 152 -12.39 21.65 -1.76
N VAL A 153 -11.54 21.58 -0.75
CA VAL A 153 -11.68 22.39 0.48
C VAL A 153 -11.61 23.88 0.15
N LEU A 154 -10.65 24.29 -0.70
CA LEU A 154 -10.49 25.68 -1.13
C LEU A 154 -11.69 26.18 -1.95
N GLU A 155 -12.27 25.35 -2.81
CA GLU A 155 -13.45 25.68 -3.61
C GLU A 155 -14.72 25.92 -2.75
N THR A 156 -14.80 25.28 -1.57
CA THR A 156 -15.96 25.43 -0.66
C THR A 156 -15.95 26.74 0.15
N GLY A 157 -14.98 27.64 -0.11
CA GLY A 157 -14.95 28.99 0.45
C GLY A 157 -14.20 29.10 1.78
N HIS A 158 -13.46 28.08 2.18
CA HIS A 158 -12.56 28.18 3.32
C HIS A 158 -11.38 29.12 3.00
N ASP A 159 -10.92 29.90 3.99
CA ASP A 159 -9.80 30.80 3.79
C ASP A 159 -8.53 29.99 3.50
N SER A 160 -7.98 30.18 2.30
CA SER A 160 -6.79 29.48 1.81
C SER A 160 -5.59 29.59 2.76
N LYS A 161 -5.41 30.75 3.43
CA LYS A 161 -4.30 30.96 4.37
C LYS A 161 -4.55 30.20 5.68
N ALA A 162 -5.75 30.27 6.23
CA ALA A 162 -6.12 29.53 7.43
C ALA A 162 -5.96 28.02 7.23
N TYR A 163 -6.46 27.50 6.09
CA TYR A 163 -6.33 26.09 5.73
C TYR A 163 -4.87 25.65 5.63
N GLN A 164 -3.99 26.44 4.98
CA GLN A 164 -2.56 26.13 4.91
C GLN A 164 -1.89 26.08 6.28
N TYR A 165 -2.25 26.99 7.21
CA TYR A 165 -1.76 26.95 8.57
C TYR A 165 -2.24 25.71 9.33
N HIS A 166 -3.49 25.28 9.15
CA HIS A 166 -4.03 24.06 9.74
C HIS A 166 -3.30 22.81 9.22
N LEU A 167 -3.03 22.71 7.91
CA LEU A 167 -2.24 21.64 7.32
C LEU A 167 -0.82 21.58 7.89
N LEU A 168 -0.15 22.73 8.07
CA LEU A 168 1.16 22.81 8.70
C LEU A 168 1.10 22.36 10.17
N GLY A 169 0.07 22.76 10.91
CA GLY A 169 -0.16 22.33 12.29
C GLY A 169 -0.33 20.82 12.41
N LEU A 170 -1.11 20.20 11.51
CA LEU A 170 -1.28 18.75 11.44
C LEU A 170 0.02 18.02 11.08
N SER A 171 0.84 18.60 10.20
CA SER A 171 2.14 18.03 9.84
C SER A 171 3.15 18.10 10.99
N HIS A 172 3.15 19.21 11.76
CA HIS A 172 3.99 19.35 12.96
C HIS A 172 3.59 18.36 14.06
N HIS A 173 2.31 18.07 14.23
CA HIS A 173 1.85 17.06 15.18
C HIS A 173 2.32 15.65 14.80
N LYS A 174 2.35 15.30 13.52
CA LYS A 174 2.93 14.05 13.02
C LYS A 174 4.45 13.97 13.25
N LEU A 175 5.18 15.07 13.08
CA LEU A 175 6.63 15.13 13.29
C LEU A 175 7.00 15.09 14.79
N SER A 176 6.20 15.71 15.65
CA SER A 176 6.41 15.68 17.10
C SER A 176 6.30 14.27 17.70
N LEU A 177 5.47 13.40 17.13
CA LEU A 177 5.35 12.00 17.56
C LEU A 177 6.58 11.15 17.18
N ILE A 178 7.39 11.58 16.22
CA ILE A 178 8.61 10.89 15.80
C ILE A 178 9.81 11.28 16.69
N HIS A 179 9.76 12.46 17.34
CA HIS A 179 10.89 12.99 18.13
C HIS A 179 10.87 12.62 19.62
N ILE A 180 9.86 11.88 20.12
CA ILE A 180 9.76 11.51 21.55
C ILE A 180 10.56 10.25 21.90
N SER A 181 11.41 9.74 21.03
CA SER A 181 12.26 8.58 21.32
C SER A 181 13.76 8.88 21.46
N GLU A 182 14.18 10.10 21.82
CA GLU A 182 15.55 10.32 22.26
C GLU A 182 15.65 10.11 23.78
N PRO A 183 16.43 9.12 24.24
CA PRO A 183 16.70 8.97 25.66
C PRO A 183 17.61 10.11 26.12
N THR A 184 17.10 10.97 26.98
CA THR A 184 17.90 11.92 27.74
C THR A 184 18.99 11.17 28.52
N ARG A 185 20.21 11.48 28.21
CA ARG A 185 21.39 11.19 29.06
C ARG A 185 21.40 12.09 30.30
#